data_bb9b2d07521695c58e9cfc521ff24796
#
_entry.id   bb9b2d07521695c58e9cfc521ff24796
#
_cell.length_a   1.000
_cell.length_b   1.000
_cell.length_c   1.000
_cell.angle_alpha   90.00
_cell.angle_beta   90.00
_cell.angle_gamma   90.00
#
_symmetry.space_group_name_H-M   'P 1'
#
loop_
_entity.id
_entity.type
_entity.pdbx_description
1 polymer ?
#
loop_
_entity_poly.entity_id
_entity_poly.type
_entity_poly.pdbx_seq_one_letter_code
_entity_poly.pdbx_strand_id
1 'polypeptide(L)'
;SMGPQHPMTHGLWTLKVKVDGETIVDADPELGYLHRSVEKMGERRKYFMNTTLTDRLCYASSTTWTHCYTHTVEELMEVEVPVRAQYIRTIMLELQRLASHLMWAGAYMPDLGHITGALYFWRDRELFLNLLEIPSGSRLLYNFIRIGGVKRDLPNGFEEKTERILKLFEQRLDEYADLFENSKIFRMRTDDVGKFTAEQAKNFGITGPNLRGCGTKFDLRKHDTYEIYEEIDWDISTREAGPGYSDCFSRYMVRIDEMKESVRIIRDCFKKMPAGATLASRVPVRAHGEAFRRTEDSRGEAMMYVVGDGSDRPYRWKIKSPMFTTMSACPHYLK
;
A
#
# COMPACT_ATOMS: atom_id res chain seq x y z
N SER A 1 9.54 -27.41 -4.99
CA SER A 1 9.03 -26.42 -4.04
C SER A 1 9.95 -25.22 -4.00
N MET A 2 9.41 -24.03 -4.08
CA MET A 2 10.11 -22.76 -3.92
C MET A 2 9.70 -22.16 -2.57
N GLY A 3 10.66 -22.07 -1.65
CA GLY A 3 10.42 -21.63 -0.28
C GLY A 3 10.08 -22.78 0.72
N PRO A 4 9.90 -22.43 2.03
CA PRO A 4 9.85 -21.06 2.57
C PRO A 4 11.18 -20.29 2.53
N GLN A 5 12.32 -20.96 2.53
CA GLN A 5 13.63 -20.31 2.36
C GLN A 5 13.98 -20.18 0.87
N HIS A 6 13.56 -19.07 0.28
CA HIS A 6 13.83 -18.71 -1.12
C HIS A 6 13.76 -17.19 -1.26
N PRO A 7 14.59 -16.53 -2.08
CA PRO A 7 14.55 -15.08 -2.27
C PRO A 7 13.18 -14.54 -2.63
N MET A 8 12.43 -15.22 -3.51
CA MET A 8 11.08 -14.83 -3.94
C MET A 8 10.04 -14.93 -2.82
N THR A 9 10.14 -15.91 -1.92
CA THR A 9 9.11 -16.18 -0.89
C THR A 9 9.37 -15.46 0.42
N HIS A 10 10.57 -14.93 0.64
CA HIS A 10 10.99 -14.17 1.82
C HIS A 10 10.68 -14.86 3.17
N GLY A 11 10.55 -16.19 3.20
CA GLY A 11 10.16 -16.96 4.39
C GLY A 11 8.66 -16.91 4.75
N LEU A 12 7.83 -16.27 3.93
CA LEU A 12 6.41 -16.00 4.25
C LEU A 12 5.45 -17.05 3.74
N TRP A 13 5.82 -17.75 2.68
CA TRP A 13 4.99 -18.69 1.96
C TRP A 13 5.84 -19.69 1.16
N THR A 14 5.20 -20.69 0.62
CA THR A 14 5.83 -21.68 -0.25
C THR A 14 5.04 -21.76 -1.55
N LEU A 15 5.72 -21.88 -2.68
CA LEU A 15 5.12 -22.16 -3.97
C LEU A 15 5.52 -23.55 -4.41
N LYS A 16 4.55 -24.47 -4.47
CA LYS A 16 4.73 -25.78 -5.06
C LYS A 16 4.42 -25.70 -6.54
N VAL A 17 5.42 -25.86 -7.40
CA VAL A 17 5.27 -25.85 -8.85
C VAL A 17 5.40 -27.27 -9.38
N LYS A 18 4.51 -27.61 -10.32
CA LYS A 18 4.64 -28.79 -11.17
C LYS A 18 5.16 -28.34 -12.52
N VAL A 19 6.23 -28.94 -12.98
CA VAL A 19 6.88 -28.57 -14.25
C VAL A 19 6.89 -29.76 -15.20
N ASP A 20 6.84 -29.44 -16.50
CA ASP A 20 7.13 -30.35 -17.59
C ASP A 20 8.30 -29.76 -18.38
N GLY A 21 9.50 -30.33 -18.19
CA GLY A 21 10.73 -29.67 -18.56
C GLY A 21 10.92 -28.38 -17.77
N GLU A 22 10.97 -27.23 -18.45
CA GLU A 22 11.06 -25.89 -17.87
C GLU A 22 9.72 -25.13 -17.84
N THR A 23 8.65 -25.74 -18.35
CA THR A 23 7.32 -25.14 -18.40
C THR A 23 6.56 -25.43 -17.13
N ILE A 24 6.00 -24.40 -16.50
CA ILE A 24 5.11 -24.56 -15.34
C ILE A 24 3.74 -25.02 -15.85
N VAL A 25 3.32 -26.21 -15.41
CA VAL A 25 1.99 -26.77 -15.75
C VAL A 25 0.99 -26.62 -14.63
N ASP A 26 1.46 -26.45 -13.38
CA ASP A 26 0.61 -26.18 -12.23
C ASP A 26 1.39 -25.48 -11.10
N ALA A 27 0.67 -24.71 -10.29
CA ALA A 27 1.24 -23.98 -9.16
C ALA A 27 0.27 -23.96 -7.98
N ASP A 28 0.77 -24.23 -6.77
CA ASP A 28 -0.02 -24.26 -5.53
C ASP A 28 0.69 -23.40 -4.48
N PRO A 29 0.18 -22.19 -4.20
CA PRO A 29 0.71 -21.30 -3.16
C PRO A 29 0.22 -21.74 -1.77
N GLU A 30 1.15 -22.12 -0.91
CA GLU A 30 0.90 -22.46 0.49
C GLU A 30 1.23 -21.27 1.37
N LEU A 31 0.18 -20.61 1.89
CA LEU A 31 0.27 -19.39 2.69
C LEU A 31 0.13 -19.72 4.18
N GLY A 32 0.58 -18.80 5.06
CA GLY A 32 0.30 -18.91 6.48
C GLY A 32 1.52 -18.95 7.41
N TYR A 33 2.74 -18.97 6.88
CA TYR A 33 3.96 -19.00 7.73
C TYR A 33 4.10 -17.79 8.65
N LEU A 34 3.47 -16.66 8.32
CA LEU A 34 3.37 -15.47 9.16
C LEU A 34 1.99 -15.26 9.79
N HIS A 35 1.13 -16.27 9.81
CA HIS A 35 -0.16 -16.16 10.50
C HIS A 35 0.05 -16.15 12.02
N ARG A 36 0.03 -14.96 12.61
CA ARG A 36 0.28 -14.72 14.04
C ARG A 36 -0.98 -14.43 14.84
N SER A 37 -2.15 -14.81 14.34
CA SER A 37 -3.45 -14.62 15.00
C SER A 37 -3.75 -13.16 15.36
N VAL A 38 -3.38 -12.19 14.51
CA VAL A 38 -3.47 -10.76 14.79
C VAL A 38 -4.90 -10.33 15.11
N GLU A 39 -5.90 -10.84 14.37
CA GLU A 39 -7.31 -10.59 14.63
C GLU A 39 -7.67 -10.97 16.07
N LYS A 40 -7.28 -12.17 16.50
CA LYS A 40 -7.58 -12.67 17.85
C LYS A 40 -6.81 -11.92 18.95
N MET A 41 -5.59 -11.49 18.66
CA MET A 41 -4.84 -10.62 19.57
C MET A 41 -5.53 -9.26 19.74
N GLY A 42 -6.07 -8.70 18.65
CA GLY A 42 -6.78 -7.42 18.67
C GLY A 42 -8.09 -7.46 19.44
N GLU A 43 -8.84 -8.58 19.39
CA GLU A 43 -10.05 -8.80 20.19
C GLU A 43 -9.78 -8.78 21.71
N ARG A 44 -8.53 -9.05 22.13
CA ARG A 44 -8.11 -9.05 23.55
C ARG A 44 -7.51 -7.72 24.02
N ARG A 45 -7.34 -6.75 23.11
CA ARG A 45 -6.69 -5.46 23.39
C ARG A 45 -7.66 -4.32 23.18
N LYS A 46 -7.40 -3.22 23.87
CA LYS A 46 -8.19 -1.98 23.71
C LYS A 46 -8.03 -1.43 22.30
N TYR A 47 -9.07 -0.73 21.80
CA TYR A 47 -9.08 -0.17 20.46
C TYR A 47 -7.79 0.60 20.11
N PHE A 48 -7.36 1.51 20.97
CA PHE A 48 -6.15 2.32 20.72
C PHE A 48 -4.84 1.52 20.75
N MET A 49 -4.78 0.36 21.42
CA MET A 49 -3.59 -0.50 21.45
C MET A 49 -3.40 -1.26 20.14
N ASN A 50 -4.46 -1.48 19.40
CA ASN A 50 -4.43 -2.23 18.14
C ASN A 50 -3.71 -1.47 17.01
N THR A 51 -3.58 -0.15 17.10
CA THR A 51 -2.79 0.65 16.14
C THR A 51 -1.34 0.18 16.03
N THR A 52 -0.78 -0.38 17.09
CA THR A 52 0.55 -0.98 17.07
C THR A 52 0.61 -2.35 16.40
N LEU A 53 -0.51 -3.08 16.38
CA LEU A 53 -0.61 -4.35 15.65
C LEU A 53 -0.79 -4.10 14.15
N THR A 54 -1.59 -3.09 13.78
CA THR A 54 -1.87 -2.77 12.38
C THR A 54 -0.63 -2.31 11.62
N ASP A 55 0.25 -1.55 12.22
CA ASP A 55 1.55 -1.19 11.65
C ASP A 55 2.37 -2.41 11.18
N ARG A 56 2.16 -3.56 11.82
CA ARG A 56 2.90 -4.80 11.60
C ARG A 56 2.22 -5.79 10.65
N LEU A 57 1.05 -5.45 10.14
CA LEU A 57 0.36 -6.28 9.14
C LEU A 57 1.12 -6.29 7.81
N CYS A 58 1.60 -5.13 7.39
CA CYS A 58 2.47 -4.98 6.25
C CYS A 58 3.45 -3.82 6.50
N TYR A 59 4.68 -4.14 6.83
CA TYR A 59 5.70 -3.13 7.13
C TYR A 59 6.03 -2.22 5.94
N ALA A 60 5.76 -2.65 4.73
CA ALA A 60 5.96 -1.86 3.52
C ALA A 60 4.91 -0.75 3.33
N SER A 61 3.77 -0.83 4.01
CA SER A 61 2.65 0.13 3.95
C SER A 61 1.97 0.32 5.30
N SER A 62 2.75 0.34 6.37
CA SER A 62 2.26 0.37 7.76
C SER A 62 1.27 1.50 8.04
N THR A 63 1.52 2.70 7.49
CA THR A 63 0.63 3.86 7.64
C THR A 63 -0.77 3.58 7.09
N THR A 64 -0.87 2.95 5.91
CA THR A 64 -2.15 2.61 5.28
C THR A 64 -2.95 1.62 6.11
N TRP A 65 -2.30 0.59 6.66
CA TRP A 65 -2.97 -0.39 7.51
C TRP A 65 -3.44 0.21 8.84
N THR A 66 -2.65 1.10 9.44
CA THR A 66 -3.07 1.84 10.63
C THR A 66 -4.20 2.79 10.31
N HIS A 67 -4.16 3.47 9.15
CA HIS A 67 -5.25 4.31 8.66
C HIS A 67 -6.54 3.50 8.47
N CYS A 68 -6.50 2.38 7.78
CA CYS A 68 -7.68 1.52 7.56
C CYS A 68 -8.36 1.13 8.88
N TYR A 69 -7.56 0.76 9.90
CA TYR A 69 -8.06 0.45 11.22
C TYR A 69 -8.66 1.66 11.95
N THR A 70 -7.93 2.76 11.99
CA THR A 70 -8.40 3.96 12.71
C THR A 70 -9.66 4.52 12.07
N HIS A 71 -9.73 4.56 10.74
CA HIS A 71 -10.92 4.99 10.00
C HIS A 71 -12.14 4.11 10.29
N THR A 72 -11.97 2.77 10.37
CA THR A 72 -13.05 1.85 10.74
C THR A 72 -13.51 2.08 12.18
N VAL A 73 -12.59 2.30 13.12
CA VAL A 73 -12.93 2.53 14.52
C VAL A 73 -13.53 3.93 14.74
N GLU A 74 -13.08 4.93 14.00
CA GLU A 74 -13.64 6.29 14.01
C GLU A 74 -15.11 6.29 13.57
N GLU A 75 -15.44 5.54 12.52
CA GLU A 75 -16.85 5.34 12.13
C GLU A 75 -17.64 4.64 13.23
N LEU A 76 -17.11 3.53 13.79
CA LEU A 76 -17.75 2.78 14.87
C LEU A 76 -18.00 3.63 16.12
N MET A 77 -17.14 4.61 16.39
CA MET A 77 -17.19 5.50 17.55
C MET A 77 -17.80 6.87 17.24
N GLU A 78 -18.23 7.11 15.99
CA GLU A 78 -18.76 8.40 15.51
C GLU A 78 -17.80 9.58 15.82
N VAL A 79 -16.50 9.40 15.53
CA VAL A 79 -15.46 10.39 15.78
C VAL A 79 -15.18 11.19 14.53
N GLU A 80 -15.42 12.49 14.58
CA GLU A 80 -15.03 13.43 13.51
C GLU A 80 -13.54 13.77 13.61
N VAL A 81 -12.82 13.54 12.51
CA VAL A 81 -11.39 13.84 12.40
C VAL A 81 -11.23 15.30 11.93
N PRO A 82 -10.42 16.13 12.62
CA PRO A 82 -10.18 17.50 12.19
C PRO A 82 -9.60 17.58 10.77
N VAL A 83 -10.04 18.56 9.97
CA VAL A 83 -9.64 18.70 8.57
C VAL A 83 -8.11 18.76 8.41
N ARG A 84 -7.40 19.52 9.26
CA ARG A 84 -5.92 19.56 9.24
C ARG A 84 -5.30 18.17 9.42
N ALA A 85 -5.85 17.35 10.30
CA ALA A 85 -5.38 15.98 10.51
C ALA A 85 -5.61 15.11 9.27
N GLN A 86 -6.71 15.29 8.55
CA GLN A 86 -6.97 14.58 7.30
C GLN A 86 -5.95 14.91 6.22
N TYR A 87 -5.55 16.20 6.07
CA TYR A 87 -4.47 16.60 5.17
C TYR A 87 -3.14 15.94 5.55
N ILE A 88 -2.78 15.98 6.84
CA ILE A 88 -1.55 15.34 7.34
C ILE A 88 -1.56 13.83 7.09
N ARG A 89 -2.69 13.16 7.34
CA ARG A 89 -2.86 11.72 7.05
C ARG A 89 -2.64 11.44 5.58
N THR A 90 -3.25 12.21 4.68
CA THR A 90 -3.09 12.04 3.23
C THR A 90 -1.63 12.20 2.80
N ILE A 91 -0.92 13.22 3.30
CA ILE A 91 0.53 13.38 3.03
C ILE A 91 1.31 12.13 3.49
N MET A 92 1.06 11.64 4.70
CA MET A 92 1.76 10.46 5.23
C MET A 92 1.42 9.18 4.47
N LEU A 93 0.18 9.03 4.01
CA LEU A 93 -0.25 7.90 3.17
C LEU A 93 0.46 7.90 1.82
N GLU A 94 0.58 9.04 1.17
CA GLU A 94 1.22 9.14 -0.13
C GLU A 94 2.76 9.07 -0.03
N LEU A 95 3.39 9.62 1.00
CA LEU A 95 4.83 9.39 1.29
C LEU A 95 5.11 7.90 1.52
N GLN A 96 4.21 7.21 2.24
CA GLN A 96 4.31 5.77 2.44
C GLN A 96 4.09 4.99 1.14
N ARG A 97 3.19 5.43 0.27
CA ARG A 97 2.97 4.81 -1.06
C ARG A 97 4.22 4.89 -1.90
N LEU A 98 4.88 6.06 -1.96
CA LEU A 98 6.17 6.23 -2.63
C LEU A 98 7.24 5.27 -2.09
N ALA A 99 7.42 5.23 -0.77
CA ALA A 99 8.37 4.32 -0.12
C ALA A 99 8.03 2.84 -0.39
N SER A 100 6.75 2.49 -0.47
CA SER A 100 6.27 1.13 -0.71
C SER A 100 6.49 0.68 -2.16
N HIS A 101 6.24 1.54 -3.14
CA HIS A 101 6.50 1.23 -4.54
C HIS A 101 8.01 1.10 -4.82
N LEU A 102 8.82 1.98 -4.24
CA LEU A 102 10.28 1.88 -4.33
C LEU A 102 10.83 0.60 -3.68
N MET A 103 10.26 0.19 -2.55
CA MET A 103 10.60 -1.07 -1.91
C MET A 103 10.25 -2.27 -2.79
N TRP A 104 9.04 -2.24 -3.38
CA TRP A 104 8.61 -3.30 -4.30
C TRP A 104 9.53 -3.38 -5.51
N ALA A 105 9.82 -2.25 -6.17
CA ALA A 105 10.70 -2.22 -7.33
C ALA A 105 12.11 -2.70 -6.99
N GLY A 106 12.66 -2.26 -5.84
CA GLY A 106 13.98 -2.69 -5.38
C GLY A 106 14.07 -4.19 -5.09
N ALA A 107 12.99 -4.82 -4.62
CA ALA A 107 12.92 -6.27 -4.45
C ALA A 107 12.69 -7.02 -5.78
N TYR A 108 11.95 -6.42 -6.72
CA TYR A 108 11.63 -6.99 -8.01
C TYR A 108 12.84 -7.05 -8.97
N MET A 109 13.73 -6.05 -8.93
CA MET A 109 14.87 -5.97 -9.83
C MET A 109 15.85 -7.15 -9.71
N PRO A 110 16.27 -7.62 -8.51
CA PRO A 110 17.12 -8.82 -8.39
C PRO A 110 16.48 -10.07 -8.97
N ASP A 111 15.18 -10.26 -8.82
CA ASP A 111 14.47 -11.41 -9.40
C ASP A 111 14.51 -11.39 -10.93
N LEU A 112 14.61 -10.20 -11.54
CA LEU A 112 14.86 -10.02 -12.96
C LEU A 112 16.37 -10.07 -13.34
N GLY A 113 17.26 -10.34 -12.36
CA GLY A 113 18.69 -10.36 -12.57
C GLY A 113 19.36 -8.98 -12.66
N HIS A 114 18.70 -7.94 -12.14
CA HIS A 114 19.19 -6.57 -12.22
C HIS A 114 19.51 -5.99 -10.83
N ILE A 115 20.63 -6.42 -10.23
CA ILE A 115 20.99 -6.01 -8.85
C ILE A 115 21.22 -4.49 -8.72
N THR A 116 21.75 -3.83 -9.74
CA THR A 116 21.95 -2.38 -9.74
C THR A 116 20.63 -1.65 -9.56
N GLY A 117 19.55 -2.12 -10.18
CA GLY A 117 18.20 -1.56 -10.01
C GLY A 117 17.73 -1.57 -8.55
N ALA A 118 18.01 -2.66 -7.82
CA ALA A 118 17.70 -2.72 -6.40
C ALA A 118 18.36 -1.59 -5.60
N LEU A 119 19.65 -1.35 -5.87
CA LEU A 119 20.40 -0.31 -5.17
C LEU A 119 19.88 1.09 -5.46
N TYR A 120 19.45 1.37 -6.70
CA TYR A 120 18.87 2.65 -7.09
C TYR A 120 17.51 2.90 -6.41
N PHE A 121 16.59 1.94 -6.49
CA PHE A 121 15.28 2.08 -5.86
C PHE A 121 15.37 2.18 -4.33
N TRP A 122 16.24 1.42 -3.68
CA TRP A 122 16.42 1.50 -2.24
C TRP A 122 17.16 2.77 -1.80
N ARG A 123 18.12 3.27 -2.58
CA ARG A 123 18.73 4.59 -2.36
C ARG A 123 17.66 5.69 -2.27
N ASP A 124 16.72 5.69 -3.23
CA ASP A 124 15.73 6.75 -3.30
C ASP A 124 14.59 6.54 -2.29
N ARG A 125 14.30 5.28 -1.92
CA ARG A 125 13.41 4.96 -0.79
C ARG A 125 13.89 5.60 0.53
N GLU A 126 15.19 5.65 0.79
CA GLU A 126 15.75 6.26 2.00
C GLU A 126 15.36 7.74 2.15
N LEU A 127 15.18 8.47 1.06
CA LEU A 127 14.72 9.86 1.09
C LEU A 127 13.32 9.98 1.72
N PHE A 128 12.42 9.08 1.35
CA PHE A 128 11.05 9.04 1.89
C PHE A 128 10.99 8.49 3.32
N LEU A 129 11.82 7.52 3.66
CA LEU A 129 11.94 7.06 5.05
C LEU A 129 12.41 8.18 5.99
N ASN A 130 13.35 9.02 5.54
CA ASN A 130 13.77 10.21 6.28
C ASN A 130 12.63 11.22 6.48
N LEU A 131 11.74 11.39 5.48
CA LEU A 131 10.56 12.25 5.62
C LEU A 131 9.55 11.66 6.60
N LEU A 132 9.29 10.37 6.53
CA LEU A 132 8.35 9.68 7.43
C LEU A 132 8.85 9.65 8.89
N GLU A 133 10.17 9.59 9.09
CA GLU A 133 10.81 9.60 10.41
C GLU A 133 10.63 10.95 11.12
N ILE A 134 10.70 12.07 10.41
CA ILE A 134 10.64 13.40 11.01
C ILE A 134 9.38 13.60 11.87
N PRO A 135 8.14 13.40 11.38
CA PRO A 135 6.95 13.56 12.19
C PRO A 135 6.68 12.35 13.10
N SER A 136 7.07 11.15 12.73
CA SER A 136 6.73 9.93 13.49
C SER A 136 7.75 9.58 14.58
N GLY A 137 9.02 9.82 14.33
CA GLY A 137 10.15 9.40 15.15
C GLY A 137 10.60 7.95 14.85
N SER A 138 10.13 7.36 13.75
CA SER A 138 10.47 6.00 13.34
C SER A 138 10.68 5.92 11.82
N ARG A 139 11.67 5.14 11.39
CA ARG A 139 11.93 4.90 9.96
C ARG A 139 11.04 3.81 9.37
N LEU A 140 10.45 2.99 10.23
CA LEU A 140 9.57 1.88 9.88
C LEU A 140 8.57 1.68 11.02
N LEU A 141 7.31 1.30 10.74
CA LEU A 141 6.29 1.10 11.76
C LEU A 141 6.02 2.39 12.56
N TYR A 142 5.46 3.38 11.89
CA TYR A 142 5.42 4.78 12.34
C TYR A 142 4.50 5.04 13.52
N ASN A 143 3.41 4.27 13.65
CA ASN A 143 2.38 4.44 14.68
C ASN A 143 2.02 5.93 14.89
N PHE A 144 1.85 6.65 13.77
CA PHE A 144 1.66 8.08 13.72
C PHE A 144 0.19 8.48 13.66
N ILE A 145 -0.61 7.78 12.85
CA ILE A 145 -2.07 7.94 12.78
C ILE A 145 -2.67 7.39 14.07
N ARG A 146 -3.61 8.15 14.65
CA ARG A 146 -4.32 7.83 15.87
C ARG A 146 -5.80 7.88 15.63
N ILE A 147 -6.59 7.19 16.42
CA ILE A 147 -8.05 7.36 16.44
C ILE A 147 -8.36 8.83 16.79
N GLY A 148 -9.06 9.51 15.88
CA GLY A 148 -9.41 10.92 15.99
C GLY A 148 -8.38 11.90 15.41
N GLY A 149 -7.30 11.44 14.74
CA GLY A 149 -6.34 12.33 14.11
C GLY A 149 -4.92 11.77 13.98
N VAL A 150 -3.92 12.56 14.34
CA VAL A 150 -2.49 12.21 14.27
C VAL A 150 -1.79 12.51 15.59
N LYS A 151 -0.64 11.87 15.81
CA LYS A 151 0.13 11.95 17.06
C LYS A 151 0.62 13.37 17.37
N ARG A 152 0.97 14.15 16.36
CA ARG A 152 1.48 15.52 16.44
C ARG A 152 1.39 16.19 15.07
N ASP A 153 1.51 17.50 15.05
CA ASP A 153 1.57 18.30 13.82
C ASP A 153 2.89 18.09 13.06
N LEU A 154 2.91 18.50 11.81
CA LEU A 154 4.13 18.53 11.00
C LEU A 154 5.09 19.62 11.57
N PRO A 155 6.38 19.31 11.73
CA PRO A 155 7.33 20.28 12.24
C PRO A 155 7.62 21.39 11.21
N ASN A 156 8.08 22.55 11.70
CA ASN A 156 8.49 23.65 10.84
C ASN A 156 9.58 23.23 9.84
N GLY A 157 9.48 23.70 8.60
CA GLY A 157 10.43 23.36 7.54
C GLY A 157 10.20 21.98 6.90
N PHE A 158 9.15 21.26 7.30
CA PHE A 158 8.85 19.94 6.74
C PHE A 158 8.40 20.02 5.27
N GLU A 159 7.60 21.03 4.93
CA GLU A 159 7.13 21.27 3.56
C GLU A 159 8.30 21.54 2.61
N GLU A 160 9.19 22.46 2.97
CA GLU A 160 10.36 22.84 2.16
C GLU A 160 11.32 21.67 1.97
N LYS A 161 11.50 20.85 3.02
CA LYS A 161 12.31 19.63 2.94
C LYS A 161 11.68 18.61 2.03
N THR A 162 10.36 18.43 2.14
CA THR A 162 9.60 17.51 1.28
C THR A 162 9.70 17.94 -0.17
N GLU A 163 9.46 19.21 -0.49
CA GLU A 163 9.54 19.71 -1.86
C GLU A 163 10.93 19.52 -2.51
N ARG A 164 12.01 19.71 -1.74
CA ARG A 164 13.38 19.43 -2.25
C ARG A 164 13.56 17.96 -2.60
N ILE A 165 13.01 17.06 -1.79
CA ILE A 165 13.08 15.60 -2.04
C ILE A 165 12.21 15.22 -3.23
N LEU A 166 11.01 15.76 -3.36
CA LEU A 166 10.12 15.50 -4.49
C LEU A 166 10.75 15.94 -5.81
N LYS A 167 11.37 17.13 -5.88
CA LYS A 167 12.09 17.60 -7.07
C LYS A 167 13.25 16.68 -7.45
N LEU A 168 14.04 16.23 -6.48
CA LEU A 168 15.09 15.25 -6.73
C LEU A 168 14.51 13.93 -7.24
N PHE A 169 13.42 13.48 -6.66
CA PHE A 169 12.78 12.23 -7.02
C PHE A 169 12.21 12.25 -8.44
N GLU A 170 11.64 13.36 -8.90
CA GLU A 170 11.20 13.52 -10.29
C GLU A 170 12.35 13.29 -11.28
N GLN A 171 13.53 13.83 -11.01
CA GLN A 171 14.73 13.56 -11.83
C GLN A 171 15.15 12.09 -11.79
N ARG A 172 14.93 11.39 -10.64
CA ARG A 172 15.21 9.95 -10.52
C ARG A 172 14.24 9.08 -11.31
N LEU A 173 13.00 9.53 -11.49
CA LEU A 173 12.04 8.83 -12.36
C LEU A 173 12.50 8.82 -13.82
N ASP A 174 13.14 9.88 -14.30
CA ASP A 174 13.73 9.92 -15.62
C ASP A 174 14.94 8.97 -15.73
N GLU A 175 15.78 8.89 -14.68
CA GLU A 175 16.87 7.88 -14.61
C GLU A 175 16.31 6.45 -14.69
N TYR A 176 15.17 6.16 -14.08
CA TYR A 176 14.57 4.82 -14.13
C TYR A 176 14.08 4.47 -15.53
N ALA A 177 13.52 5.44 -16.26
CA ALA A 177 13.11 5.24 -17.66
C ALA A 177 14.32 4.86 -18.51
N ASP A 178 15.42 5.58 -18.38
CA ASP A 178 16.64 5.32 -19.15
C ASP A 178 17.31 3.98 -18.81
N LEU A 179 17.36 3.64 -17.52
CA LEU A 179 18.08 2.45 -17.05
C LEU A 179 17.26 1.15 -17.21
N PHE A 180 15.95 1.21 -17.06
CA PHE A 180 15.10 0.03 -16.97
C PHE A 180 14.03 -0.01 -18.07
N GLU A 181 13.20 1.01 -18.21
CA GLU A 181 12.04 0.98 -19.12
C GLU A 181 12.46 0.85 -20.58
N ASN A 182 13.56 1.48 -20.96
CA ASN A 182 14.15 1.41 -22.29
C ASN A 182 15.12 0.23 -22.47
N SER A 183 15.40 -0.54 -21.42
CA SER A 183 16.31 -1.67 -21.48
C SER A 183 15.69 -2.85 -22.22
N LYS A 184 16.35 -3.31 -23.30
CA LYS A 184 15.91 -4.48 -24.07
C LYS A 184 15.80 -5.74 -23.18
N ILE A 185 16.75 -5.94 -22.25
CA ILE A 185 16.77 -7.10 -21.36
C ILE A 185 15.59 -7.05 -20.38
N PHE A 186 15.30 -5.88 -19.81
CA PHE A 186 14.17 -5.70 -18.91
C PHE A 186 12.86 -5.96 -19.65
N ARG A 187 12.69 -5.41 -20.83
CA ARG A 187 11.51 -5.61 -21.68
C ARG A 187 11.32 -7.10 -22.03
N MET A 188 12.36 -7.79 -22.46
CA MET A 188 12.27 -9.22 -22.79
C MET A 188 11.87 -10.11 -21.61
N ARG A 189 12.09 -9.66 -20.36
CA ARG A 189 11.75 -10.42 -19.15
C ARG A 189 10.40 -10.02 -18.54
N THR A 190 9.79 -8.96 -19.03
CA THR A 190 8.56 -8.40 -18.45
C THR A 190 7.42 -8.28 -19.44
N ASP A 191 7.72 -8.05 -20.73
CA ASP A 191 6.71 -7.99 -21.78
C ASP A 191 6.12 -9.38 -21.98
N ASP A 192 4.82 -9.44 -22.05
CA ASP A 192 4.06 -10.67 -22.31
C ASP A 192 4.26 -11.80 -21.25
N VAL A 193 4.87 -11.48 -20.09
CA VAL A 193 5.08 -12.42 -18.99
C VAL A 193 4.03 -12.24 -17.90
N GLY A 194 3.52 -13.37 -17.35
CA GLY A 194 2.55 -13.36 -16.25
C GLY A 194 1.26 -12.64 -16.62
N LYS A 195 0.68 -12.98 -17.77
CA LYS A 195 -0.53 -12.35 -18.32
C LYS A 195 -1.77 -12.75 -17.56
N PHE A 196 -2.68 -11.83 -17.38
CA PHE A 196 -4.08 -12.10 -17.05
C PHE A 196 -4.99 -10.96 -17.54
N THR A 197 -6.24 -11.29 -17.78
CA THR A 197 -7.23 -10.34 -18.29
C THR A 197 -7.91 -9.57 -17.16
N ALA A 198 -8.53 -8.44 -17.50
CA ALA A 198 -9.34 -7.67 -16.56
C ALA A 198 -10.51 -8.48 -15.97
N GLU A 199 -11.09 -9.38 -16.76
CA GLU A 199 -12.15 -10.28 -16.32
C GLU A 199 -11.62 -11.30 -15.29
N GLN A 200 -10.50 -11.96 -15.59
CA GLN A 200 -9.84 -12.85 -14.64
C GLN A 200 -9.48 -12.12 -13.33
N ALA A 201 -8.89 -10.92 -13.43
CA ALA A 201 -8.56 -10.13 -12.26
C ALA A 201 -9.79 -9.85 -11.37
N LYS A 202 -10.91 -9.44 -11.98
CA LYS A 202 -12.18 -9.19 -11.26
C LYS A 202 -12.73 -10.46 -10.62
N ASN A 203 -12.74 -11.59 -11.33
CA ASN A 203 -13.24 -12.88 -10.85
C ASN A 203 -12.44 -13.39 -9.64
N PHE A 204 -11.13 -13.12 -9.59
CA PHE A 204 -10.29 -13.44 -8.42
C PHE A 204 -10.29 -12.37 -7.32
N GLY A 205 -10.98 -11.24 -7.53
CA GLY A 205 -10.98 -10.13 -6.58
C GLY A 205 -9.63 -9.41 -6.48
N ILE A 206 -8.82 -9.44 -7.55
CA ILE A 206 -7.57 -8.69 -7.65
C ILE A 206 -7.90 -7.21 -7.77
N THR A 207 -7.20 -6.37 -7.01
CA THR A 207 -7.36 -4.91 -6.96
C THR A 207 -5.99 -4.22 -7.08
N GLY A 208 -6.00 -2.89 -7.02
CA GLY A 208 -4.78 -2.09 -7.00
C GLY A 208 -4.03 -2.07 -8.32
N PRO A 209 -2.70 -1.88 -8.28
CA PRO A 209 -1.87 -1.77 -9.48
C PRO A 209 -1.98 -2.98 -10.42
N ASN A 210 -2.28 -4.17 -9.89
CA ASN A 210 -2.46 -5.37 -10.70
C ASN A 210 -3.72 -5.29 -11.56
N LEU A 211 -4.84 -4.80 -11.02
CA LEU A 211 -6.06 -4.57 -11.79
C LEU A 211 -5.91 -3.38 -12.73
N ARG A 212 -5.27 -2.30 -12.28
CA ARG A 212 -5.01 -1.12 -13.10
C ARG A 212 -4.04 -1.41 -14.26
N GLY A 213 -3.19 -2.41 -14.10
CA GLY A 213 -2.35 -2.97 -15.18
C GLY A 213 -3.13 -3.62 -16.33
N CYS A 214 -4.42 -3.91 -16.14
CA CYS A 214 -5.33 -4.39 -17.20
C CYS A 214 -6.16 -3.24 -17.83
N GLY A 215 -5.80 -1.99 -17.65
CA GLY A 215 -6.56 -0.83 -18.13
C GLY A 215 -7.82 -0.49 -17.29
N THR A 216 -8.11 -1.23 -16.22
CA THR A 216 -9.31 -0.97 -15.40
C THR A 216 -9.09 0.24 -14.49
N LYS A 217 -9.85 1.30 -14.73
CA LYS A 217 -9.77 2.56 -13.97
C LYS A 217 -10.53 2.45 -12.65
N PHE A 218 -9.94 1.76 -11.66
CA PHE A 218 -10.52 1.57 -10.34
C PHE A 218 -9.49 1.85 -9.22
N ASP A 219 -9.83 2.77 -8.30
CA ASP A 219 -9.03 3.14 -7.14
C ASP A 219 -9.96 3.64 -6.03
N LEU A 220 -9.84 3.13 -4.82
CA LEU A 220 -10.71 3.49 -3.69
C LEU A 220 -10.60 4.96 -3.30
N ARG A 221 -9.45 5.59 -3.52
CA ARG A 221 -9.29 7.03 -3.25
C ARG A 221 -10.22 7.92 -4.08
N LYS A 222 -10.78 7.38 -5.19
CA LYS A 222 -11.78 8.06 -6.06
C LYS A 222 -13.18 7.45 -5.98
N HIS A 223 -13.29 6.12 -5.78
CA HIS A 223 -14.58 5.41 -5.86
C HIS A 223 -15.26 5.18 -4.49
N ASP A 224 -14.47 5.15 -3.42
CA ASP A 224 -14.93 5.03 -2.03
C ASP A 224 -14.06 5.97 -1.19
N THR A 225 -14.24 7.27 -1.48
CA THR A 225 -13.30 8.33 -1.08
C THR A 225 -13.22 8.47 0.44
N TYR A 226 -12.05 8.81 0.93
CA TYR A 226 -11.77 9.03 2.36
C TYR A 226 -10.76 10.16 2.51
N GLU A 227 -10.64 10.69 3.73
CA GLU A 227 -9.81 11.86 4.03
C GLU A 227 -10.14 13.01 3.06
N ILE A 228 -9.13 13.59 2.43
CA ILE A 228 -9.31 14.75 1.53
C ILE A 228 -9.11 14.42 0.04
N TYR A 229 -9.09 13.14 -0.35
CA TYR A 229 -8.80 12.77 -1.76
C TYR A 229 -9.81 13.32 -2.76
N GLU A 230 -11.05 13.61 -2.34
CA GLU A 230 -12.07 14.22 -3.19
C GLU A 230 -11.74 15.69 -3.55
N GLU A 231 -11.04 16.40 -2.64
CA GLU A 231 -10.69 17.81 -2.81
C GLU A 231 -9.42 18.01 -3.68
N ILE A 232 -8.71 16.91 -3.98
CA ILE A 232 -7.43 16.93 -4.69
C ILE A 232 -7.62 16.59 -6.15
N ASP A 233 -6.95 17.34 -7.02
CA ASP A 233 -6.90 17.05 -8.46
C ASP A 233 -5.76 16.05 -8.76
N TRP A 234 -6.14 14.81 -9.11
CA TRP A 234 -5.24 13.73 -9.48
C TRP A 234 -5.97 12.71 -10.35
N ASP A 235 -5.24 11.86 -11.06
CA ASP A 235 -5.78 10.85 -11.95
C ASP A 235 -5.48 9.42 -11.52
N ILE A 236 -6.37 8.49 -11.86
CA ILE A 236 -6.12 7.05 -11.66
C ILE A 236 -5.19 6.57 -12.75
N SER A 237 -3.98 6.20 -12.39
CA SER A 237 -3.00 5.64 -13.31
C SER A 237 -3.41 4.25 -13.78
N THR A 238 -3.49 4.04 -15.08
CA THR A 238 -3.78 2.75 -15.70
C THR A 238 -2.81 2.48 -16.83
N ARG A 239 -2.47 1.23 -17.04
CA ARG A 239 -1.70 0.72 -18.17
C ARG A 239 -2.32 -0.59 -18.62
N GLU A 240 -2.02 -1.00 -19.83
CA GLU A 240 -2.36 -2.33 -20.34
C GLU A 240 -1.26 -2.79 -21.31
N ALA A 241 -1.00 -4.07 -21.35
CA ALA A 241 -0.04 -4.67 -22.27
C ALA A 241 -0.66 -4.79 -23.68
N GLY A 242 -1.96 -5.02 -23.72
CA GLY A 242 -2.82 -5.02 -24.87
C GLY A 242 -4.28 -4.97 -24.42
N PRO A 243 -5.27 -4.90 -25.34
CA PRO A 243 -6.65 -4.61 -24.98
C PRO A 243 -7.20 -5.52 -23.88
N GLY A 244 -7.38 -4.95 -22.67
CA GLY A 244 -8.00 -5.62 -21.54
C GLY A 244 -7.14 -6.66 -20.80
N TYR A 245 -5.82 -6.71 -21.00
CA TYR A 245 -4.93 -7.58 -20.23
C TYR A 245 -3.67 -6.89 -19.74
N SER A 246 -3.10 -7.43 -18.66
CA SER A 246 -1.83 -6.99 -18.09
C SER A 246 -0.72 -8.02 -18.29
N ASP A 247 0.51 -7.52 -18.23
CA ASP A 247 1.74 -8.28 -18.06
C ASP A 247 2.61 -7.70 -16.93
N CYS A 248 3.78 -8.24 -16.73
CA CYS A 248 4.72 -7.74 -15.72
C CYS A 248 5.14 -6.29 -15.99
N PHE A 249 5.34 -5.90 -17.25
CA PHE A 249 5.74 -4.54 -17.62
C PHE A 249 4.64 -3.52 -17.35
N SER A 250 3.40 -3.78 -17.79
CA SER A 250 2.27 -2.88 -17.55
C SER A 250 2.02 -2.66 -16.05
N ARG A 251 2.13 -3.72 -15.21
CA ARG A 251 2.03 -3.61 -13.75
C ARG A 251 3.18 -2.83 -13.11
N TYR A 252 4.39 -2.89 -13.68
CA TYR A 252 5.51 -2.05 -13.27
C TYR A 252 5.22 -0.58 -13.60
N MET A 253 4.80 -0.28 -14.83
CA MET A 253 4.52 1.07 -15.28
C MET A 253 3.40 1.76 -14.50
N VAL A 254 2.33 1.03 -14.12
CA VAL A 254 1.29 1.58 -13.24
C VAL A 254 1.88 2.14 -11.96
N ARG A 255 2.84 1.42 -11.33
CA ARG A 255 3.46 1.87 -10.08
C ARG A 255 4.36 3.10 -10.27
N ILE A 256 5.03 3.20 -11.40
CA ILE A 256 5.80 4.41 -11.76
C ILE A 256 4.86 5.60 -11.91
N ASP A 257 3.75 5.43 -12.62
CA ASP A 257 2.77 6.51 -12.82
C ASP A 257 2.06 6.88 -11.50
N GLU A 258 1.74 5.89 -10.64
CA GLU A 258 1.19 6.16 -9.30
C GLU A 258 2.17 6.96 -8.43
N MET A 259 3.48 6.75 -8.56
CA MET A 259 4.45 7.56 -7.84
C MET A 259 4.43 9.02 -8.31
N LYS A 260 4.24 9.29 -9.61
CA LYS A 260 4.06 10.65 -10.13
C LYS A 260 2.81 11.31 -9.57
N GLU A 261 1.69 10.58 -9.54
CA GLU A 261 0.45 11.09 -8.95
C GLU A 261 0.58 11.34 -7.43
N SER A 262 1.27 10.47 -6.70
CA SER A 262 1.53 10.69 -5.27
C SER A 262 2.30 11.99 -5.02
N VAL A 263 3.27 12.33 -5.89
CA VAL A 263 3.99 13.62 -5.82
C VAL A 263 3.03 14.80 -6.01
N ARG A 264 2.10 14.73 -6.99
CA ARG A 264 1.08 15.76 -7.23
C ARG A 264 0.17 15.92 -6.02
N ILE A 265 -0.35 14.82 -5.48
CA ILE A 265 -1.23 14.80 -4.30
C ILE A 265 -0.55 15.47 -3.11
N ILE A 266 0.69 15.11 -2.80
CA ILE A 266 1.44 15.69 -1.67
C ILE A 266 1.58 17.20 -1.82
N ARG A 267 1.93 17.70 -3.02
CA ARG A 267 2.06 19.14 -3.29
C ARG A 267 0.72 19.88 -3.14
N ASP A 268 -0.35 19.30 -3.63
CA ASP A 268 -1.68 19.91 -3.53
C ASP A 268 -2.17 19.93 -2.09
N CYS A 269 -1.87 18.87 -1.30
CA CYS A 269 -2.13 18.85 0.13
C CYS A 269 -1.46 20.02 0.86
N PHE A 270 -0.17 20.26 0.63
CA PHE A 270 0.53 21.39 1.28
C PHE A 270 -0.08 22.74 0.92
N LYS A 271 -0.48 22.94 -0.34
CA LYS A 271 -1.10 24.19 -0.80
C LYS A 271 -2.45 24.47 -0.14
N LYS A 272 -3.24 23.43 0.10
CA LYS A 272 -4.63 23.54 0.57
C LYS A 272 -4.78 23.34 2.07
N MET A 273 -3.78 22.83 2.76
CA MET A 273 -3.85 22.43 4.16
C MET A 273 -4.15 23.63 5.07
N PRO A 274 -5.31 23.63 5.78
CA PRO A 274 -5.66 24.72 6.68
C PRO A 274 -4.89 24.65 8.01
N ALA A 275 -4.86 25.75 8.75
CA ALA A 275 -4.50 25.73 10.15
C ALA A 275 -5.65 25.08 10.98
N GLY A 276 -5.33 24.43 12.08
CA GLY A 276 -6.36 23.82 12.94
C GLY A 276 -5.83 22.74 13.87
N ALA A 277 -6.76 22.06 14.52
CA ALA A 277 -6.44 20.94 15.40
C ALA A 277 -5.95 19.71 14.60
N THR A 278 -5.09 18.92 15.21
CA THR A 278 -4.54 17.67 14.62
C THR A 278 -5.08 16.42 15.31
N LEU A 279 -5.93 16.61 16.33
CA LEU A 279 -6.58 15.52 17.05
C LEU A 279 -7.98 16.00 17.49
N ALA A 280 -8.96 15.13 17.44
CA ALA A 280 -10.32 15.37 17.95
C ALA A 280 -10.29 15.69 19.43
N SER A 281 -11.15 16.60 19.86
CA SER A 281 -11.23 17.05 21.26
C SER A 281 -11.66 15.94 22.23
N ARG A 282 -12.42 14.97 21.71
CA ARG A 282 -12.89 13.81 22.48
C ARG A 282 -12.90 12.58 21.60
N VAL A 283 -12.31 11.49 22.11
CA VAL A 283 -12.36 10.16 21.50
C VAL A 283 -12.98 9.21 22.51
N PRO A 284 -14.10 8.54 22.20
CA PRO A 284 -14.70 7.54 23.07
C PRO A 284 -13.73 6.39 23.34
N VAL A 285 -13.88 5.74 24.50
CA VAL A 285 -13.07 4.57 24.90
C VAL A 285 -13.80 3.26 24.58
N ARG A 286 -15.12 3.32 24.45
CA ARG A 286 -16.00 2.18 24.21
C ARG A 286 -16.79 2.37 22.94
N ALA A 287 -17.11 1.26 22.26
CA ALA A 287 -17.91 1.28 21.05
C ALA A 287 -18.95 0.17 21.04
N HIS A 288 -20.10 0.44 20.41
CA HIS A 288 -21.16 -0.53 20.19
C HIS A 288 -21.63 -0.46 18.73
N GLY A 289 -21.97 -1.62 18.16
CA GLY A 289 -22.38 -1.71 16.76
C GLY A 289 -21.27 -2.33 15.89
N GLU A 290 -21.32 -2.06 14.61
CA GLU A 290 -20.36 -2.59 13.63
C GLU A 290 -19.99 -1.53 12.61
N ALA A 291 -18.77 -1.59 12.12
CA ALA A 291 -18.26 -0.72 11.07
C ALA A 291 -17.36 -1.49 10.10
N PHE A 292 -17.36 -1.04 8.84
CA PHE A 292 -16.60 -1.61 7.75
C PHE A 292 -16.02 -0.50 6.90
N ARG A 293 -14.70 -0.47 6.74
CA ARG A 293 -14.01 0.49 5.87
C ARG A 293 -12.93 -0.17 5.02
N ARG A 294 -12.67 0.50 3.91
CA ARG A 294 -11.64 0.12 2.94
C ARG A 294 -10.67 1.27 2.73
N THR A 295 -9.45 0.95 2.40
CA THR A 295 -8.40 1.92 2.07
C THR A 295 -7.55 1.37 0.93
N GLU A 296 -7.16 2.22 -0.01
CA GLU A 296 -6.27 1.83 -1.10
C GLU A 296 -4.84 1.70 -0.59
N ASP A 297 -4.43 0.46 -0.34
CA ASP A 297 -3.04 0.13 -0.07
C ASP A 297 -2.22 0.20 -1.37
N SER A 298 -0.90 0.35 -1.28
CA SER A 298 0.02 0.32 -2.43
C SER A 298 -0.07 -0.96 -3.26
N ARG A 299 -0.71 -2.00 -2.73
CA ARG A 299 -0.93 -3.30 -3.39
C ARG A 299 -2.38 -3.56 -3.76
N GLY A 300 -3.31 -2.66 -3.39
CA GLY A 300 -4.73 -2.73 -3.67
C GLY A 300 -5.61 -2.56 -2.44
N GLU A 301 -6.83 -3.05 -2.48
CA GLU A 301 -7.85 -2.87 -1.45
C GLU A 301 -7.51 -3.58 -0.15
N ALA A 302 -7.19 -2.82 0.89
CA ALA A 302 -7.16 -3.26 2.28
C ALA A 302 -8.53 -3.00 2.94
N MET A 303 -9.05 -3.96 3.70
CA MET A 303 -10.34 -3.83 4.36
C MET A 303 -10.24 -4.23 5.82
N MET A 304 -11.05 -3.56 6.65
CA MET A 304 -11.27 -3.94 8.03
C MET A 304 -12.74 -3.89 8.38
N TYR A 305 -13.16 -4.85 9.20
CA TYR A 305 -14.48 -4.94 9.78
C TYR A 305 -14.33 -5.13 11.29
N VAL A 306 -15.00 -4.28 12.05
CA VAL A 306 -14.91 -4.26 13.51
C VAL A 306 -16.31 -4.28 14.12
N VAL A 307 -16.52 -5.13 15.10
CA VAL A 307 -17.74 -5.20 15.91
C VAL A 307 -17.43 -4.80 17.35
N GLY A 308 -18.19 -3.88 17.91
CA GLY A 308 -18.12 -3.45 19.29
C GLY A 308 -19.36 -3.92 20.08
N ASP A 309 -19.17 -4.44 21.27
CA ASP A 309 -20.22 -4.91 22.20
C ASP A 309 -20.50 -3.92 23.35
N GLY A 310 -19.98 -2.71 23.27
CA GLY A 310 -20.05 -1.71 24.34
C GLY A 310 -18.85 -1.75 25.30
N SER A 311 -17.91 -2.66 25.10
CA SER A 311 -16.66 -2.74 25.88
C SER A 311 -15.57 -1.80 25.33
N ASP A 312 -14.42 -1.77 26.00
CA ASP A 312 -13.25 -0.98 25.61
C ASP A 312 -12.35 -1.69 24.58
N ARG A 313 -12.81 -2.83 24.03
CA ARG A 313 -12.09 -3.68 23.07
C ARG A 313 -13.04 -4.21 22.00
N PRO A 314 -12.54 -4.55 20.79
CA PRO A 314 -13.35 -5.19 19.76
C PRO A 314 -13.89 -6.55 20.23
N TYR A 315 -15.19 -6.79 20.03
CA TYR A 315 -15.76 -8.13 20.13
C TYR A 315 -15.29 -9.01 18.98
N ARG A 316 -15.25 -8.44 17.76
CA ARG A 316 -14.72 -9.09 16.55
C ARG A 316 -13.94 -8.10 15.72
N TRP A 317 -12.82 -8.57 15.17
CA TRP A 317 -12.01 -7.85 14.20
C TRP A 317 -11.65 -8.76 13.05
N LYS A 318 -11.92 -8.32 11.80
CA LYS A 318 -11.58 -9.01 10.57
C LYS A 318 -10.73 -8.12 9.69
N ILE A 319 -9.77 -8.74 9.00
CA ILE A 319 -8.81 -8.09 8.13
C ILE A 319 -8.81 -8.81 6.78
N LYS A 320 -8.94 -8.07 5.67
CA LYS A 320 -8.70 -8.59 4.32
C LYS A 320 -7.51 -7.87 3.70
N SER A 321 -6.54 -8.64 3.23
CA SER A 321 -5.36 -8.15 2.51
C SER A 321 -5.52 -8.31 1.01
N PRO A 322 -5.15 -7.31 0.18
CA PRO A 322 -5.15 -7.45 -1.28
C PRO A 322 -4.15 -8.50 -1.77
N MET A 323 -3.11 -8.73 -0.99
CA MET A 323 -2.08 -9.72 -1.31
C MET A 323 -2.62 -11.15 -1.26
N PHE A 324 -3.54 -11.43 -0.35
CA PHE A 324 -4.14 -12.76 -0.23
C PHE A 324 -4.92 -13.13 -1.49
N THR A 325 -5.75 -12.22 -2.02
CA THR A 325 -6.50 -12.45 -3.27
C THR A 325 -5.58 -12.57 -4.48
N THR A 326 -4.54 -11.75 -4.57
CA THR A 326 -3.55 -11.83 -5.65
C THR A 326 -2.79 -13.16 -5.63
N MET A 327 -2.41 -13.65 -4.45
CA MET A 327 -1.70 -14.93 -4.30
C MET A 327 -2.60 -16.14 -4.61
N SER A 328 -3.89 -16.08 -4.30
CA SER A 328 -4.84 -17.15 -4.66
C SER A 328 -5.02 -17.31 -6.17
N ALA A 329 -4.77 -16.26 -6.95
CA ALA A 329 -4.80 -16.31 -8.42
C ALA A 329 -3.49 -16.83 -9.06
N CYS A 330 -2.43 -17.05 -8.24
CA CYS A 330 -1.11 -17.49 -8.70
C CYS A 330 -1.15 -18.72 -9.65
N PRO A 331 -1.95 -19.76 -9.39
CA PRO A 331 -2.08 -20.91 -10.30
C PRO A 331 -2.51 -20.57 -11.73
N HIS A 332 -3.13 -19.40 -11.93
CA HIS A 332 -3.68 -19.01 -13.23
C HIS A 332 -2.74 -18.15 -14.07
N TYR A 333 -1.92 -17.31 -13.45
CA TYR A 333 -1.03 -16.41 -14.19
C TYR A 333 0.44 -16.90 -14.26
N LEU A 334 0.73 -18.06 -13.65
CA LEU A 334 2.03 -18.73 -13.77
C LEU A 334 2.07 -19.83 -14.84
N LYS A 335 0.91 -20.17 -15.42
CA LYS A 335 0.77 -21.17 -16.52
C LYS A 335 1.07 -20.58 -17.87
#